data_8d60116e57470f880308abbdfc4a7a49
#
_entry.id   8d60116e57470f880308abbdfc4a7a49
#
_cell.length_a   1.000
_cell.length_b   1.000
_cell.length_c   1.000
_cell.angle_alpha   90.00
_cell.angle_beta   90.00
_cell.angle_gamma   90.00
#
_symmetry.space_group_name_H-M   'P 1'
#
loop_
_entity.id
_entity.type
_entity.pdbx_description
1 polymer ?
#
loop_
_entity_poly.entity_id
_entity_poly.type
_entity_poly.pdbx_seq_one_letter_code
_entity_poly.pdbx_strand_id
1 'polypeptide(L)'
;MKAAVIRFPGSNCDQDCVLALKELGVATDYVWHKDTSVAGYDLVVLPGGFSYGDYLRCGAIARFSPIMRAVKEYAVAGNLLLGICNGFQILCEAGLLPGALIRNRSLHFVCQHQYVRVENVANPFLHLCRTGATLRIPIAHGEGSYVADPATIRNLDHQGRVLLRYVSPGGAATDVANPNGSVESIAGIVN
;
A
#
# COMPACT_ATOMS: atom_id res chain seq x y z
N MET A 1 -1.61 1.16 -21.65
CA MET A 1 -1.17 1.57 -20.32
C MET A 1 0.26 1.07 -20.08
N LYS A 2 1.11 1.93 -19.53
CA LYS A 2 2.50 1.62 -19.17
C LYS A 2 2.74 1.86 -17.68
N ALA A 3 3.35 0.90 -16.98
CA ALA A 3 3.58 0.99 -15.55
C ALA A 3 5.08 1.03 -15.22
N ALA A 4 5.44 1.79 -14.18
CA ALA A 4 6.74 1.77 -13.53
C ALA A 4 6.64 1.04 -12.19
N VAL A 5 7.48 0.05 -11.94
CA VAL A 5 7.68 -0.55 -10.62
C VAL A 5 8.99 -0.03 -10.06
N ILE A 6 8.90 0.74 -8.97
CA ILE A 6 10.07 1.35 -8.35
C ILE A 6 10.85 0.29 -7.56
N ARG A 7 12.12 0.11 -7.87
CA ARG A 7 13.01 -0.82 -7.18
C ARG A 7 13.90 -0.08 -6.19
N PHE A 8 13.71 -0.33 -4.91
CA PHE A 8 14.63 0.10 -3.85
C PHE A 8 15.57 -1.06 -3.48
N PRO A 9 16.73 -0.79 -2.87
CA PRO A 9 17.52 -1.84 -2.24
C PRO A 9 16.65 -2.59 -1.22
N GLY A 10 16.49 -3.92 -1.37
CA GLY A 10 15.64 -4.74 -0.50
C GLY A 10 14.16 -4.84 -0.90
N SER A 11 13.73 -4.24 -2.01
CA SER A 11 12.40 -4.51 -2.61
C SER A 11 12.40 -5.89 -3.25
N ASN A 12 12.02 -6.92 -2.53
CA ASN A 12 12.04 -8.30 -3.01
C ASN A 12 10.70 -8.78 -3.61
N CYS A 13 9.63 -7.98 -3.52
CA CYS A 13 8.35 -8.24 -4.20
C CYS A 13 8.17 -7.40 -5.47
N ASP A 14 9.22 -6.77 -5.96
CA ASP A 14 9.20 -5.97 -7.19
C ASP A 14 8.98 -6.84 -8.43
N GLN A 15 9.60 -8.03 -8.46
CA GLN A 15 9.41 -8.99 -9.55
C GLN A 15 7.96 -9.50 -9.60
N ASP A 16 7.35 -9.79 -8.47
CA ASP A 16 5.95 -10.23 -8.40
C ASP A 16 5.01 -9.17 -8.98
N CYS A 17 5.26 -7.88 -8.65
CA CYS A 17 4.48 -6.76 -9.21
C CYS A 17 4.64 -6.68 -10.73
N VAL A 18 5.86 -6.81 -11.26
CA VAL A 18 6.12 -6.77 -12.70
C VAL A 18 5.44 -7.94 -13.42
N LEU A 19 5.55 -9.14 -12.87
CA LEU A 19 4.93 -10.35 -13.45
C LEU A 19 3.41 -10.21 -13.48
N ALA A 20 2.79 -9.84 -12.36
CA ALA A 20 1.34 -9.65 -12.28
C ALA A 20 0.83 -8.60 -13.28
N LEU A 21 1.49 -7.46 -13.39
CA LEU A 21 1.11 -6.42 -14.34
C LEU A 21 1.26 -6.88 -15.79
N LYS A 22 2.32 -7.62 -16.12
CA LYS A 22 2.52 -8.16 -17.47
C LYS A 22 1.48 -9.22 -17.83
N GLU A 23 1.09 -10.08 -16.90
CA GLU A 23 0.00 -11.04 -17.11
C GLU A 23 -1.35 -10.35 -17.39
N LEU A 24 -1.54 -9.15 -16.83
CA LEU A 24 -2.69 -8.29 -17.13
C LEU A 24 -2.54 -7.48 -18.43
N GLY A 25 -1.49 -7.72 -19.22
CA GLY A 25 -1.25 -7.02 -20.49
C GLY A 25 -0.71 -5.59 -20.34
N VAL A 26 -0.20 -5.23 -19.17
CA VAL A 26 0.38 -3.90 -18.90
C VAL A 26 1.85 -3.90 -19.23
N ALA A 27 2.29 -3.02 -20.15
CA ALA A 27 3.71 -2.80 -20.40
C ALA A 27 4.38 -2.26 -19.13
N THR A 28 5.38 -2.97 -18.61
CA THR A 28 5.93 -2.68 -17.26
C THR A 28 7.43 -2.65 -17.29
N ASP A 29 8.00 -1.57 -16.74
CA ASP A 29 9.45 -1.38 -16.57
C ASP A 29 9.81 -1.31 -15.08
N TYR A 30 11.06 -1.71 -14.76
CA TYR A 30 11.68 -1.34 -13.49
C TYR A 30 12.24 0.08 -13.59
N VAL A 31 12.03 0.86 -12.52
CA VAL A 31 12.67 2.17 -12.32
C VAL A 31 13.51 2.10 -11.05
N TRP A 32 14.78 2.41 -11.16
CA TRP A 32 15.70 2.31 -10.04
C TRP A 32 15.56 3.51 -9.09
N HIS A 33 15.70 3.28 -7.79
CA HIS A 33 15.51 4.32 -6.77
C HIS A 33 16.44 5.55 -6.93
N LYS A 34 17.53 5.44 -7.72
CA LYS A 34 18.42 6.55 -8.04
C LYS A 34 18.01 7.34 -9.29
N ASP A 35 17.08 6.82 -10.07
CA ASP A 35 16.51 7.56 -11.18
C ASP A 35 15.77 8.79 -10.65
N THR A 36 15.53 9.77 -11.52
CA THR A 36 14.94 11.06 -11.14
C THR A 36 13.67 11.40 -11.90
N SER A 37 13.14 10.44 -12.67
CA SER A 37 11.94 10.66 -13.49
C SER A 37 11.05 9.41 -13.54
N VAL A 38 9.75 9.66 -13.52
CA VAL A 38 8.67 8.70 -13.83
C VAL A 38 7.81 9.20 -14.99
N ALA A 39 8.35 10.07 -15.83
CA ALA A 39 7.63 10.60 -16.97
C ALA A 39 7.30 9.51 -18.00
N GLY A 40 6.11 9.58 -18.58
CA GLY A 40 5.65 8.63 -19.61
C GLY A 40 5.07 7.32 -19.08
N TYR A 41 4.88 7.21 -17.76
CA TYR A 41 4.14 6.10 -17.15
C TYR A 41 2.71 6.55 -16.77
N ASP A 42 1.76 5.65 -16.97
CA ASP A 42 0.36 5.83 -16.59
C ASP A 42 0.08 5.37 -15.16
N LEU A 43 0.92 4.47 -14.63
CA LEU A 43 0.85 3.93 -13.27
C LEU A 43 2.25 3.83 -12.68
N VAL A 44 2.41 4.27 -11.45
CA VAL A 44 3.61 4.02 -10.65
C VAL A 44 3.27 3.09 -9.49
N VAL A 45 4.07 2.04 -9.28
CA VAL A 45 3.91 1.08 -8.19
C VAL A 45 5.13 1.11 -7.27
N LEU A 46 4.90 1.33 -5.98
CA LEU A 46 5.87 1.07 -4.92
C LEU A 46 5.61 -0.35 -4.39
N PRO A 47 6.49 -1.32 -4.66
CA PRO A 47 6.26 -2.71 -4.34
C PRO A 47 6.45 -3.02 -2.86
N GLY A 48 6.09 -4.23 -2.47
CA GLY A 48 6.43 -4.80 -1.17
C GLY A 48 7.90 -5.18 -1.04
N GLY A 49 8.27 -5.57 0.17
CA GLY A 49 9.63 -5.98 0.52
C GLY A 49 10.11 -5.30 1.79
N PHE A 50 11.43 -5.16 1.89
CA PHE A 50 12.13 -4.59 3.05
C PHE A 50 13.11 -3.53 2.57
N SER A 51 12.59 -2.40 2.06
CA SER A 51 13.41 -1.35 1.48
C SER A 51 14.47 -0.85 2.46
N TYR A 52 15.73 -0.88 2.04
CA TYR A 52 16.91 -0.56 2.86
C TYR A 52 17.02 -1.41 4.14
N GLY A 53 16.46 -2.65 4.14
CA GLY A 53 16.50 -3.55 5.28
C GLY A 53 15.64 -3.09 6.48
N ASP A 54 14.66 -2.22 6.24
CA ASP A 54 13.75 -1.64 7.25
C ASP A 54 14.48 -0.97 8.43
N TYR A 55 15.70 -0.48 8.21
CA TYR A 55 16.43 0.28 9.23
C TYR A 55 15.63 1.51 9.66
N LEU A 56 15.65 1.80 10.96
CA LEU A 56 14.88 2.84 11.65
C LEU A 56 13.39 2.45 11.76
N ARG A 57 12.64 2.52 10.69
CA ARG A 57 11.24 2.16 10.53
C ARG A 57 11.01 1.82 9.06
N CYS A 58 10.14 0.85 8.79
CA CYS A 58 9.85 0.41 7.43
C CYS A 58 9.48 1.60 6.52
N GLY A 59 10.15 1.71 5.38
CA GLY A 59 9.94 2.79 4.41
C GLY A 59 10.61 4.14 4.75
N ALA A 60 11.11 4.33 5.98
CA ALA A 60 11.62 5.63 6.44
C ALA A 60 12.85 6.13 5.66
N ILE A 61 13.73 5.24 5.22
CA ILE A 61 14.90 5.61 4.41
C ILE A 61 14.49 5.77 2.95
N ALA A 62 13.62 4.91 2.45
CA ALA A 62 13.20 4.91 1.04
C ALA A 62 12.60 6.26 0.62
N ARG A 63 11.89 6.97 1.52
CA ARG A 63 11.31 8.30 1.23
C ARG A 63 12.34 9.35 0.78
N PHE A 64 13.62 9.16 1.09
CA PHE A 64 14.70 10.07 0.72
C PHE A 64 15.40 9.65 -0.59
N SER A 65 15.01 8.55 -1.20
CA SER A 65 15.56 8.13 -2.49
C SER A 65 15.32 9.19 -3.56
N PRO A 66 16.26 9.42 -4.49
CA PRO A 66 16.14 10.44 -5.54
C PRO A 66 14.83 10.37 -6.32
N ILE A 67 14.37 9.16 -6.67
CA ILE A 67 13.11 8.93 -7.41
C ILE A 67 11.88 9.46 -6.68
N MET A 68 11.89 9.49 -5.34
CA MET A 68 10.72 9.88 -4.55
C MET A 68 10.29 11.33 -4.74
N ARG A 69 11.20 12.21 -5.19
CA ARG A 69 10.83 13.56 -5.61
C ARG A 69 9.88 13.51 -6.82
N ALA A 70 10.27 12.78 -7.87
CA ALA A 70 9.44 12.62 -9.07
C ALA A 70 8.14 11.88 -8.76
N VAL A 71 8.15 10.87 -7.87
CA VAL A 71 6.95 10.16 -7.42
C VAL A 71 5.98 11.10 -6.69
N LYS A 72 6.47 12.01 -5.85
CA LYS A 72 5.62 13.01 -5.18
C LYS A 72 4.99 13.99 -6.17
N GLU A 73 5.78 14.53 -7.09
CA GLU A 73 5.28 15.43 -8.14
C GLU A 73 4.22 14.71 -9.02
N TYR A 74 4.45 13.45 -9.36
CA TYR A 74 3.55 12.58 -10.10
C TYR A 74 2.22 12.37 -9.37
N ALA A 75 2.25 12.07 -8.08
CA ALA A 75 1.05 11.89 -7.25
C ALA A 75 0.25 13.20 -7.09
N VAL A 76 0.93 14.32 -6.83
CA VAL A 76 0.30 15.65 -6.70
C VAL A 76 -0.37 16.08 -8.00
N ALA A 77 0.15 15.66 -9.14
CA ALA A 77 -0.49 15.89 -10.44
C ALA A 77 -1.75 15.01 -10.70
N GLY A 78 -2.15 14.17 -9.73
CA GLY A 78 -3.34 13.33 -9.81
C GLY A 78 -3.16 12.04 -10.60
N ASN A 79 -1.91 11.62 -10.83
CA ASN A 79 -1.62 10.38 -11.56
C ASN A 79 -1.72 9.13 -10.64
N LEU A 80 -1.87 7.96 -11.25
CA LEU A 80 -2.09 6.71 -10.52
C LEU A 80 -0.82 6.23 -9.81
N LEU A 81 -0.86 6.18 -8.48
CA LEU A 81 0.21 5.69 -7.62
C LEU A 81 -0.32 4.61 -6.68
N LEU A 82 0.29 3.43 -6.70
CA LEU A 82 -0.08 2.31 -5.84
C LEU A 82 1.10 1.93 -4.95
N GLY A 83 0.86 1.86 -3.63
CA GLY A 83 1.81 1.32 -2.66
C GLY A 83 1.31 0.01 -2.07
N ILE A 84 2.10 -1.05 -2.15
CA ILE A 84 1.76 -2.39 -1.65
C ILE A 84 2.68 -2.73 -0.48
N CYS A 85 2.13 -3.09 0.68
CA CYS A 85 2.90 -3.49 1.87
C CYS A 85 3.99 -2.45 2.22
N ASN A 86 5.27 -2.73 1.98
CA ASN A 86 6.36 -1.75 2.18
C ASN A 86 6.15 -0.47 1.34
N GLY A 87 5.57 -0.58 0.15
CA GLY A 87 5.17 0.58 -0.64
C GLY A 87 4.13 1.47 0.08
N PHE A 88 3.17 0.88 0.79
CA PHE A 88 2.22 1.64 1.60
C PHE A 88 2.92 2.36 2.76
N GLN A 89 3.86 1.68 3.43
CA GLN A 89 4.70 2.29 4.46
C GLN A 89 5.48 3.50 3.91
N ILE A 90 6.09 3.36 2.73
CA ILE A 90 6.81 4.46 2.06
C ILE A 90 5.89 5.63 1.75
N LEU A 91 4.66 5.38 1.29
CA LEU A 91 3.68 6.44 1.00
C LEU A 91 3.30 7.23 2.25
N CYS A 92 3.10 6.56 3.38
CA CYS A 92 2.86 7.22 4.67
C CYS A 92 4.09 8.02 5.12
N GLU A 93 5.29 7.44 5.08
CA GLU A 93 6.54 8.10 5.45
C GLU A 93 6.85 9.32 4.56
N ALA A 94 6.45 9.25 3.29
CA ALA A 94 6.60 10.35 2.33
C ALA A 94 5.55 11.47 2.51
N GLY A 95 4.53 11.26 3.36
CA GLY A 95 3.42 12.19 3.55
C GLY A 95 2.44 12.24 2.37
N LEU A 96 2.44 11.20 1.52
CA LEU A 96 1.48 11.06 0.42
C LEU A 96 0.17 10.39 0.87
N LEU A 97 0.23 9.63 1.95
CA LEU A 97 -0.93 9.11 2.67
C LEU A 97 -0.83 9.50 4.14
N PRO A 98 -1.95 9.76 4.82
CA PRO A 98 -1.95 10.10 6.24
C PRO A 98 -1.67 8.87 7.11
N GLY A 99 -1.22 9.10 8.34
CA GLY A 99 -0.94 8.04 9.32
C GLY A 99 0.42 7.38 9.15
N ALA A 100 0.60 6.24 9.77
CA ALA A 100 1.83 5.44 9.73
C ALA A 100 1.52 3.96 9.92
N LEU A 101 2.44 3.08 9.51
CA LEU A 101 2.40 1.67 9.86
C LEU A 101 3.46 1.39 10.92
N ILE A 102 3.06 0.72 11.99
CA ILE A 102 3.92 0.35 13.12
C ILE A 102 3.94 -1.17 13.31
N ARG A 103 4.73 -1.63 14.27
CA ARG A 103 4.81 -3.06 14.60
C ARG A 103 3.44 -3.65 14.88
N ASN A 104 3.25 -4.87 14.40
CA ASN A 104 2.07 -5.66 14.72
C ASN A 104 1.84 -5.74 16.22
N ARG A 105 0.58 -5.69 16.65
CA ARG A 105 0.19 -5.80 18.08
C ARG A 105 0.77 -7.04 18.76
N SER A 106 0.90 -8.14 18.02
CA SER A 106 1.49 -9.39 18.51
C SER A 106 3.01 -9.35 18.65
N LEU A 107 3.69 -8.34 18.10
CA LEU A 107 5.13 -8.23 17.92
C LEU A 107 5.77 -9.35 17.07
N HIS A 108 4.94 -10.19 16.44
CA HIS A 108 5.39 -11.27 15.57
C HIS A 108 5.16 -10.92 14.09
N PHE A 109 6.01 -11.49 13.24
CA PHE A 109 5.80 -11.48 11.80
C PHE A 109 4.61 -12.35 11.46
N VAL A 110 3.64 -11.82 10.71
CA VAL A 110 2.44 -12.54 10.28
C VAL A 110 2.55 -12.85 8.80
N CYS A 111 2.50 -14.15 8.45
CA CYS A 111 2.51 -14.62 7.06
C CYS A 111 1.37 -15.62 6.88
N GLN A 112 0.28 -15.18 6.28
CA GLN A 112 -0.93 -16.00 6.10
C GLN A 112 -1.85 -15.42 5.03
N HIS A 113 -2.88 -16.16 4.67
CA HIS A 113 -4.00 -15.57 3.93
C HIS A 113 -4.95 -14.86 4.90
N GLN A 114 -5.36 -13.66 4.50
CA GLN A 114 -6.29 -12.84 5.26
C GLN A 114 -7.43 -12.37 4.37
N TYR A 115 -8.59 -12.13 4.97
CA TYR A 115 -9.73 -11.57 4.26
C TYR A 115 -9.79 -10.05 4.47
N VAL A 116 -10.06 -9.34 3.38
CA VAL A 116 -10.32 -7.91 3.39
C VAL A 116 -11.66 -7.63 2.71
N ARG A 117 -12.41 -6.68 3.25
CA ARG A 117 -13.66 -6.21 2.66
C ARG A 117 -13.42 -4.91 1.92
N VAL A 118 -14.00 -4.81 0.72
CA VAL A 118 -14.00 -3.59 -0.09
C VAL A 118 -15.02 -2.60 0.51
N GLU A 119 -14.56 -1.46 0.98
CA GLU A 119 -15.39 -0.42 1.58
C GLU A 119 -15.87 0.60 0.55
N ASN A 120 -15.02 1.00 -0.39
CA ASN A 120 -15.34 1.98 -1.40
C ASN A 120 -14.77 1.59 -2.77
N VAL A 121 -15.60 1.66 -3.81
CA VAL A 121 -15.24 1.36 -5.21
C VAL A 121 -15.17 2.61 -6.09
N ALA A 122 -15.47 3.80 -5.56
CA ALA A 122 -15.41 5.06 -6.28
C ALA A 122 -13.96 5.54 -6.43
N ASN A 123 -13.09 4.68 -6.94
CA ASN A 123 -11.68 4.95 -7.16
C ASN A 123 -11.14 4.10 -8.34
N PRO A 124 -10.02 4.48 -8.98
CA PRO A 124 -9.48 3.79 -10.15
C PRO A 124 -9.04 2.34 -9.88
N PHE A 125 -8.72 1.97 -8.64
CA PHE A 125 -8.16 0.65 -8.32
C PHE A 125 -9.21 -0.42 -8.02
N LEU A 126 -10.39 -0.02 -7.52
CA LEU A 126 -11.42 -0.96 -7.07
C LEU A 126 -12.77 -0.83 -7.82
N HIS A 127 -12.85 -0.02 -8.87
CA HIS A 127 -14.10 0.26 -9.60
C HIS A 127 -14.75 -0.99 -10.25
N LEU A 128 -14.00 -2.06 -10.45
CA LEU A 128 -14.53 -3.35 -10.94
C LEU A 128 -15.01 -4.27 -9.82
N CYS A 129 -14.74 -3.91 -8.56
CA CYS A 129 -15.25 -4.64 -7.40
C CYS A 129 -16.67 -4.19 -7.04
N ARG A 130 -17.28 -4.90 -6.08
CA ARG A 130 -18.52 -4.46 -5.43
C ARG A 130 -18.22 -4.03 -4.00
N THR A 131 -18.80 -2.94 -3.55
CA THR A 131 -18.77 -2.56 -2.13
C THR A 131 -19.31 -3.72 -1.28
N GLY A 132 -18.62 -4.04 -0.19
CA GLY A 132 -18.91 -5.19 0.66
C GLY A 132 -18.34 -6.52 0.16
N ALA A 133 -17.75 -6.58 -1.03
CA ALA A 133 -17.07 -7.79 -1.51
C ALA A 133 -15.91 -8.16 -0.59
N THR A 134 -15.81 -9.44 -0.26
CA THR A 134 -14.72 -9.98 0.56
C THR A 134 -13.68 -10.63 -0.35
N LEU A 135 -12.45 -10.18 -0.25
CA LEU A 135 -11.30 -10.71 -1.00
C LEU A 135 -10.39 -11.46 -0.04
N ARG A 136 -9.84 -12.59 -0.49
CA ARG A 136 -8.82 -13.35 0.25
C ARG A 136 -7.45 -13.06 -0.37
N ILE A 137 -6.59 -12.40 0.39
CA ILE A 137 -5.25 -11.99 -0.07
C ILE A 137 -4.16 -12.57 0.84
N PRO A 138 -2.95 -12.83 0.35
CA PRO A 138 -1.80 -13.14 1.19
C PRO A 138 -1.31 -11.85 1.88
N ILE A 139 -0.92 -11.99 3.14
CA ILE A 139 -0.21 -10.95 3.90
C ILE A 139 1.09 -11.50 4.44
N ALA A 140 2.14 -10.65 4.50
CA ALA A 140 3.44 -11.00 5.06
C ALA A 140 4.09 -9.72 5.60
N HIS A 141 4.00 -9.48 6.92
CA HIS A 141 4.52 -8.25 7.52
C HIS A 141 4.79 -8.38 9.03
N GLY A 142 5.80 -7.68 9.52
CA GLY A 142 6.07 -7.42 10.94
C GLY A 142 5.58 -6.05 11.41
N GLU A 143 5.44 -5.10 10.49
CA GLU A 143 4.99 -3.73 10.72
C GLU A 143 3.81 -3.40 9.80
N GLY A 144 2.67 -3.99 10.07
CA GLY A 144 1.43 -3.81 9.27
C GLY A 144 0.32 -3.06 10.01
N SER A 145 0.52 -2.71 11.29
CA SER A 145 -0.49 -2.03 12.10
C SER A 145 -0.63 -0.57 11.69
N TYR A 146 -1.69 -0.23 10.95
CA TYR A 146 -1.98 1.15 10.58
C TYR A 146 -2.48 1.95 11.79
N VAL A 147 -1.89 3.13 11.97
CA VAL A 147 -2.25 4.07 13.04
C VAL A 147 -2.36 5.49 12.49
N ALA A 148 -3.32 6.23 13.01
CA ALA A 148 -3.46 7.67 12.80
C ALA A 148 -4.19 8.28 14.01
N ASP A 149 -4.15 9.60 14.13
CA ASP A 149 -4.92 10.28 15.16
C ASP A 149 -6.44 10.16 14.89
N PRO A 150 -7.30 10.29 15.92
CA PRO A 150 -8.74 10.09 15.78
C PRO A 150 -9.41 11.07 14.80
N ALA A 151 -8.88 12.26 14.60
CA ALA A 151 -9.44 13.22 13.64
C ALA A 151 -9.15 12.77 12.20
N THR A 152 -7.93 12.29 11.95
CA THR A 152 -7.55 11.71 10.66
C THR A 152 -8.42 10.49 10.33
N ILE A 153 -8.66 9.58 11.28
CA ILE A 153 -9.51 8.39 11.05
C ILE A 153 -10.93 8.82 10.69
N ARG A 154 -11.54 9.70 11.47
CA ARG A 154 -12.89 10.21 11.16
C ARG A 154 -12.97 10.88 9.79
N ASN A 155 -11.92 11.60 9.40
CA ASN A 155 -11.87 12.26 8.09
C ASN A 155 -11.78 11.25 6.95
N LEU A 156 -10.94 10.22 7.08
CA LEU A 156 -10.83 9.12 6.12
C LEU A 156 -12.18 8.42 5.91
N ASP A 157 -12.89 8.11 6.99
CA ASP A 157 -14.21 7.47 6.92
C ASP A 157 -15.26 8.39 6.30
N HIS A 158 -15.35 9.63 6.77
CA HIS A 158 -16.34 10.58 6.26
C HIS A 158 -16.15 10.88 4.76
N GLN A 159 -14.92 10.89 4.27
CA GLN A 159 -14.61 11.12 2.86
C GLN A 159 -14.63 9.83 2.03
N GLY A 160 -14.90 8.66 2.61
CA GLY A 160 -14.89 7.38 1.92
C GLY A 160 -13.48 6.97 1.44
N ARG A 161 -12.43 7.41 2.13
CA ARG A 161 -11.02 7.16 1.77
C ARG A 161 -10.45 5.88 2.37
N VAL A 162 -11.18 5.19 3.22
CA VAL A 162 -10.87 3.81 3.61
C VAL A 162 -11.36 2.89 2.50
N LEU A 163 -10.43 2.21 1.84
CA LEU A 163 -10.73 1.32 0.71
C LEU A 163 -10.95 -0.13 1.14
N LEU A 164 -10.15 -0.59 2.11
CA LEU A 164 -10.14 -1.98 2.55
C LEU A 164 -10.06 -2.06 4.07
N ARG A 165 -10.82 -3.01 4.65
CA ARG A 165 -10.71 -3.38 6.07
C ARG A 165 -10.49 -4.87 6.22
N TYR A 166 -9.67 -5.27 7.20
CA TYR A 166 -9.52 -6.66 7.61
C TYR A 166 -10.83 -7.19 8.18
N VAL A 167 -11.24 -8.37 7.73
CA VAL A 167 -12.49 -9.00 8.12
C VAL A 167 -12.33 -10.52 8.29
N SER A 168 -13.30 -11.15 8.94
CA SER A 168 -13.47 -12.59 8.94
C SER A 168 -13.87 -13.11 7.55
N PRO A 169 -13.82 -14.43 7.30
CA PRO A 169 -14.34 -15.01 6.04
C PRO A 169 -15.79 -14.63 5.73
N GLY A 170 -16.60 -14.38 6.76
CA GLY A 170 -18.00 -13.92 6.64
C GLY A 170 -18.16 -12.42 6.46
N GLY A 171 -17.07 -11.65 6.31
CA GLY A 171 -17.11 -10.20 6.07
C GLY A 171 -17.29 -9.33 7.32
N ALA A 172 -17.26 -9.91 8.53
CA ALA A 172 -17.37 -9.16 9.77
C ALA A 172 -16.00 -8.59 10.21
N ALA A 173 -15.93 -7.29 10.46
CA ALA A 173 -14.76 -6.66 11.07
C ALA A 173 -14.78 -6.97 12.59
N THR A 174 -13.90 -7.85 13.03
CA THR A 174 -13.76 -8.25 14.44
C THR A 174 -12.30 -8.13 14.87
N ASP A 175 -12.05 -8.02 16.16
CA ASP A 175 -10.69 -7.95 16.69
C ASP A 175 -9.86 -9.20 16.34
N VAL A 176 -10.50 -10.37 16.32
CA VAL A 176 -9.85 -11.64 15.93
C VAL A 176 -9.48 -11.67 14.44
N ALA A 177 -10.26 -11.01 13.59
CA ALA A 177 -10.00 -10.93 12.15
C ALA A 177 -8.96 -9.84 11.79
N ASN A 178 -8.55 -9.02 12.74
CA ASN A 178 -7.53 -8.00 12.56
C ASN A 178 -6.13 -8.58 12.88
N PRO A 179 -5.32 -8.91 11.87
CA PRO A 179 -4.11 -9.69 12.06
C PRO A 179 -2.97 -8.92 12.73
N ASN A 180 -3.02 -7.60 12.73
CA ASN A 180 -1.90 -6.76 13.10
C ASN A 180 -2.23 -5.65 14.11
N GLY A 181 -3.51 -5.43 14.41
CA GLY A 181 -3.95 -4.38 15.32
C GLY A 181 -4.15 -3.01 14.67
N SER A 182 -4.29 -2.96 13.35
CA SER A 182 -4.64 -1.72 12.62
C SER A 182 -5.88 -1.06 13.23
N VAL A 183 -5.85 0.25 13.41
CA VAL A 183 -7.00 1.02 13.91
C VAL A 183 -8.21 0.77 12.99
N GLU A 184 -9.37 0.47 13.60
CA GLU A 184 -10.61 0.15 12.89
C GLU A 184 -10.46 -0.92 11.79
N SER A 185 -9.50 -1.84 11.95
CA SER A 185 -9.16 -2.89 10.98
C SER A 185 -8.76 -2.37 9.59
N ILE A 186 -8.33 -1.12 9.45
CA ILE A 186 -7.94 -0.52 8.17
C ILE A 186 -6.79 -1.32 7.54
N ALA A 187 -7.00 -1.77 6.29
CA ALA A 187 -6.03 -2.52 5.49
C ALA A 187 -5.55 -1.75 4.24
N GLY A 188 -6.27 -0.70 3.84
CA GLY A 188 -5.91 0.14 2.71
C GLY A 188 -6.71 1.44 2.67
N ILE A 189 -6.03 2.51 2.26
CA ILE A 189 -6.59 3.86 2.15
C ILE A 189 -6.21 4.51 0.83
N VAL A 190 -6.88 5.61 0.50
CA VAL A 190 -6.58 6.48 -0.65
C VAL A 190 -6.51 7.94 -0.21
N ASN A 191 -5.79 8.76 -0.96
CA ASN A 191 -5.72 10.21 -0.77
C ASN A 191 -6.76 10.96 -1.61
#